data_93d62f7bba0b2600b3124e3a9df9f756
#
_entry.id   93d62f7bba0b2600b3124e3a9df9f756
#
_cell.length_a   1.000
_cell.length_b   1.000
_cell.length_c   1.000
_cell.angle_alpha   90.00
_cell.angle_beta   90.00
_cell.angle_gamma   90.00
#
_symmetry.space_group_name_H-M   'P 1'
#
loop_
_entity.id
_entity.type
_entity.pdbx_description
1 polymer ?
#
loop_
_entity_poly.entity_id
_entity_poly.type
_entity_poly.pdbx_seq_one_letter_code
_entity_poly.pdbx_strand_id
1 'polypeptide(L)'
;MSATARRERFATLALALMSAALLALGLAWWRDGAREFQTPAWEPARFVELEPATSGSGERWLVAVNLRCPHCQAHLRALARSIASRPQPPALGAIIVDQRSRPARIDRGVPLAAGAWWDSSQVWRDAWGRRVYGETFRFDARGRLLSATPAGTLPDSTGSRM
;
A
#
# COMPACT_ATOMS: atom_id res chain seq x y z
N MET A 1 -24.01 -54.18 -9.36
CA MET A 1 -22.88 -53.28 -9.05
C MET A 1 -22.53 -53.51 -7.60
N SER A 2 -21.32 -53.91 -7.28
CA SER A 2 -20.88 -54.21 -5.90
C SER A 2 -20.76 -52.89 -5.09
N ALA A 3 -20.99 -53.00 -3.78
CA ALA A 3 -20.90 -51.85 -2.87
C ALA A 3 -19.48 -51.20 -2.87
N THR A 4 -18.45 -51.98 -3.15
CA THR A 4 -17.07 -51.56 -3.31
C THR A 4 -16.88 -50.60 -4.51
N ALA A 5 -17.40 -50.96 -5.68
CA ALA A 5 -17.30 -50.10 -6.86
C ALA A 5 -18.01 -48.73 -6.69
N ARG A 6 -19.06 -48.68 -5.88
CA ARG A 6 -19.74 -47.43 -5.56
C ARG A 6 -18.90 -46.55 -4.62
N ARG A 7 -18.25 -47.10 -3.60
CA ARG A 7 -17.37 -46.42 -2.67
C ARG A 7 -16.13 -45.82 -3.38
N GLU A 8 -15.52 -46.56 -4.28
CA GLU A 8 -14.37 -46.10 -5.06
C GLU A 8 -14.72 -44.91 -5.95
N ARG A 9 -15.89 -44.93 -6.61
CA ARG A 9 -16.35 -43.81 -7.42
C ARG A 9 -16.64 -42.53 -6.57
N PHE A 10 -17.21 -42.71 -5.38
CA PHE A 10 -17.41 -41.60 -4.47
C PHE A 10 -16.09 -41.03 -3.96
N ALA A 11 -15.12 -41.83 -3.61
CA ALA A 11 -13.79 -41.40 -3.18
C ALA A 11 -13.06 -40.63 -4.29
N THR A 12 -13.12 -41.14 -5.53
CA THR A 12 -12.48 -40.45 -6.68
C THR A 12 -13.13 -39.11 -6.99
N LEU A 13 -14.47 -39.01 -6.93
CA LEU A 13 -15.20 -37.78 -7.11
C LEU A 13 -14.89 -36.78 -6.01
N ALA A 14 -14.84 -37.20 -4.76
CA ALA A 14 -14.50 -36.31 -3.63
C ALA A 14 -13.07 -35.76 -3.76
N LEU A 15 -12.12 -36.63 -4.17
CA LEU A 15 -10.73 -36.21 -4.39
C LEU A 15 -10.63 -35.20 -5.55
N ALA A 16 -11.33 -35.41 -6.64
CA ALA A 16 -11.36 -34.51 -7.78
C ALA A 16 -11.96 -33.14 -7.40
N LEU A 17 -13.04 -33.11 -6.62
CA LEU A 17 -13.67 -31.87 -6.15
C LEU A 17 -12.76 -31.11 -5.17
N MET A 18 -12.09 -31.79 -4.26
CA MET A 18 -11.11 -31.17 -3.35
C MET A 18 -9.94 -30.57 -4.12
N SER A 19 -9.40 -31.27 -5.09
CA SER A 19 -8.30 -30.75 -5.94
C SER A 19 -8.72 -29.54 -6.75
N ALA A 20 -9.92 -29.54 -7.33
CA ALA A 20 -10.46 -28.38 -8.04
C ALA A 20 -10.68 -27.18 -7.12
N ALA A 21 -11.16 -27.39 -5.89
CA ALA A 21 -11.33 -26.33 -4.90
C ALA A 21 -9.99 -25.72 -4.46
N LEU A 22 -8.97 -26.55 -4.24
CA LEU A 22 -7.62 -26.07 -3.88
C LEU A 22 -6.97 -25.28 -5.03
N LEU A 23 -7.15 -25.73 -6.26
CA LEU A 23 -6.68 -24.99 -7.44
C LEU A 23 -7.40 -23.65 -7.60
N ALA A 24 -8.70 -23.60 -7.39
CA ALA A 24 -9.47 -22.36 -7.45
C ALA A 24 -9.06 -21.37 -6.36
N LEU A 25 -8.84 -21.86 -5.12
CA LEU A 25 -8.33 -21.05 -4.01
C LEU A 25 -6.90 -20.54 -4.29
N GLY A 26 -6.03 -21.36 -4.81
CA GLY A 26 -4.65 -21.00 -5.19
C GLY A 26 -4.63 -19.93 -6.28
N LEU A 27 -5.48 -20.09 -7.31
CA LEU A 27 -5.63 -19.10 -8.38
C LEU A 27 -6.23 -17.78 -7.88
N ALA A 28 -7.21 -17.84 -6.98
CA ALA A 28 -7.79 -16.63 -6.37
C ALA A 28 -6.73 -15.88 -5.55
N TRP A 29 -5.97 -16.60 -4.74
CA TRP A 29 -4.89 -16.03 -3.94
C TRP A 29 -3.77 -15.43 -4.79
N TRP A 30 -3.39 -16.13 -5.88
CA TRP A 30 -2.40 -15.60 -6.83
C TRP A 30 -2.89 -14.35 -7.56
N ARG A 31 -4.17 -14.30 -7.96
CA ARG A 31 -4.78 -13.11 -8.59
C ARG A 31 -4.88 -11.93 -7.63
N ASP A 32 -5.18 -12.18 -6.35
CA ASP A 32 -5.21 -11.11 -5.35
C ASP A 32 -3.79 -10.58 -5.05
N GLY A 33 -2.80 -11.46 -4.94
CA GLY A 33 -1.40 -11.06 -4.82
C GLY A 33 -0.88 -10.28 -6.05
N ALA A 34 -1.30 -10.66 -7.26
CA ALA A 34 -0.94 -9.93 -8.47
C ALA A 34 -1.58 -8.52 -8.55
N ARG A 35 -2.76 -8.33 -7.94
CA ARG A 35 -3.40 -7.01 -7.83
C ARG A 35 -2.68 -6.08 -6.85
N GLU A 36 -1.98 -6.63 -5.87
CA GLU A 36 -1.26 -5.87 -4.85
C GLU A 36 -0.15 -4.97 -5.42
N PHE A 37 0.33 -5.28 -6.63
CA PHE A 37 1.38 -4.50 -7.31
C PHE A 37 0.85 -3.41 -8.27
N GLN A 38 -0.45 -3.27 -8.42
CA GLN A 38 -1.04 -2.29 -9.33
C GLN A 38 -1.41 -1.00 -8.59
N THR A 39 -0.43 -0.35 -7.95
CA THR A 39 -0.66 1.02 -7.46
C THR A 39 -0.70 1.96 -8.65
N PRO A 40 -1.83 2.63 -8.92
CA PRO A 40 -1.96 3.53 -10.06
C PRO A 40 -1.16 4.82 -9.84
N ALA A 41 -1.27 5.74 -10.79
CA ALA A 41 -0.72 7.09 -10.64
C ALA A 41 -1.30 7.78 -9.39
N TRP A 42 -0.53 8.71 -8.82
CA TRP A 42 -0.99 9.56 -7.74
C TRP A 42 -2.06 10.53 -8.25
N GLU A 43 -3.28 10.37 -7.75
CA GLU A 43 -4.45 11.18 -8.06
C GLU A 43 -4.97 11.82 -6.77
N PRO A 44 -4.47 13.01 -6.38
CA PRO A 44 -4.86 13.64 -5.11
C PRO A 44 -6.37 13.90 -5.01
N ALA A 45 -7.06 14.10 -6.13
CA ALA A 45 -8.51 14.30 -6.15
C ALA A 45 -9.33 13.10 -5.61
N ARG A 46 -8.73 11.92 -5.48
CA ARG A 46 -9.35 10.73 -4.89
C ARG A 46 -9.29 10.71 -3.35
N PHE A 47 -8.59 11.66 -2.75
CA PHE A 47 -8.35 11.75 -1.31
C PHE A 47 -8.85 13.09 -0.79
N VAL A 48 -9.19 13.15 0.50
CA VAL A 48 -9.57 14.41 1.15
C VAL A 48 -8.31 15.08 1.67
N GLU A 49 -8.01 16.26 1.18
CA GLU A 49 -6.88 17.04 1.66
C GLU A 49 -7.08 17.44 3.13
N LEU A 50 -6.07 17.14 3.95
CA LEU A 50 -5.99 17.54 5.35
C LEU A 50 -5.02 18.71 5.54
N GLU A 51 -3.90 18.66 4.83
CA GLU A 51 -2.87 19.70 4.83
C GLU A 51 -2.36 19.88 3.40
N PRO A 52 -2.29 21.14 2.91
CA PRO A 52 -1.84 21.43 1.56
C PRO A 52 -0.35 21.10 1.40
N ALA A 53 0.02 20.74 0.18
CA ALA A 53 1.42 20.63 -0.19
C ALA A 53 2.08 22.00 -0.21
N THR A 54 3.26 22.12 0.41
CA THR A 54 4.08 23.33 0.41
C THR A 54 5.19 23.29 -0.65
N SER A 55 5.47 22.10 -1.20
CA SER A 55 6.39 21.91 -2.32
C SER A 55 5.78 20.94 -3.32
N GLY A 56 5.85 21.25 -4.62
CA GLY A 56 5.11 20.50 -5.62
C GLY A 56 5.84 20.08 -6.89
N SER A 57 7.11 20.44 -7.09
CA SER A 57 7.76 20.32 -8.40
C SER A 57 8.72 19.13 -8.56
N GLY A 58 8.74 18.18 -7.63
CA GLY A 58 9.71 17.09 -7.64
C GLY A 58 9.11 15.71 -7.35
N GLU A 59 10.00 14.78 -7.02
CA GLU A 59 9.63 13.46 -6.53
C GLU A 59 8.90 13.58 -5.19
N ARG A 60 7.82 12.79 -5.04
CA ARG A 60 7.00 12.74 -3.82
C ARG A 60 7.10 11.37 -3.19
N TRP A 61 7.27 11.35 -1.89
CA TRP A 61 7.26 10.14 -1.08
C TRP A 61 6.06 10.18 -0.15
N LEU A 62 5.08 9.31 -0.40
CA LEU A 62 3.85 9.25 0.37
C LEU A 62 3.86 7.99 1.24
N VAL A 63 3.63 8.16 2.53
CA VAL A 63 3.57 7.05 3.49
C VAL A 63 2.12 6.77 3.86
N ALA A 64 1.69 5.51 3.74
CA ALA A 64 0.38 5.06 4.21
C ALA A 64 0.40 4.90 5.74
N VAL A 65 -0.26 5.81 6.45
CA VAL A 65 -0.21 5.90 7.91
C VAL A 65 -1.57 5.60 8.52
N ASN A 66 -1.63 4.60 9.42
CA ASN A 66 -2.73 4.50 10.35
C ASN A 66 -2.36 5.24 11.64
N LEU A 67 -3.19 6.19 12.07
CA LEU A 67 -2.89 7.04 13.24
C LEU A 67 -2.81 6.26 14.56
N ARG A 68 -3.35 5.03 14.62
CA ARG A 68 -3.26 4.14 15.78
C ARG A 68 -2.03 3.23 15.74
N CYS A 69 -1.22 3.29 14.69
CA CYS A 69 -0.05 2.45 14.49
C CYS A 69 1.23 3.18 14.93
N PRO A 70 1.83 2.87 16.08
CA PRO A 70 3.06 3.52 16.57
C PRO A 70 4.24 3.30 15.61
N HIS A 71 4.32 2.12 14.97
CA HIS A 71 5.36 1.79 14.01
C HIS A 71 5.31 2.68 12.76
N CYS A 72 4.11 3.02 12.28
CA CYS A 72 3.93 3.93 11.14
C CYS A 72 4.48 5.33 11.45
N GLN A 73 4.20 5.83 12.64
CA GLN A 73 4.71 7.14 13.08
C GLN A 73 6.23 7.13 13.27
N ALA A 74 6.79 6.05 13.83
CA ALA A 74 8.23 5.88 13.96
C ALA A 74 8.91 5.81 12.59
N HIS A 75 8.33 5.07 11.63
CA HIS A 75 8.80 4.98 10.26
C HIS A 75 8.78 6.34 9.55
N LEU A 76 7.67 7.08 9.66
CA LEU A 76 7.53 8.41 9.08
C LEU A 76 8.62 9.37 9.59
N ARG A 77 8.90 9.36 10.92
CA ARG A 77 10.00 10.16 11.51
C ARG A 77 11.38 9.71 11.03
N ALA A 78 11.63 8.41 10.91
CA ALA A 78 12.89 7.88 10.41
C ALA A 78 13.10 8.27 8.95
N LEU A 79 12.05 8.18 8.13
CA LEU A 79 12.08 8.59 6.73
C LEU A 79 12.34 10.08 6.58
N ALA A 80 11.68 10.93 7.38
CA ALA A 80 11.90 12.38 7.36
C ALA A 80 13.37 12.73 7.65
N ARG A 81 14.00 12.08 8.63
CA ARG A 81 15.43 12.27 8.92
C ARG A 81 16.33 11.84 7.76
N SER A 82 16.02 10.68 7.16
CA SER A 82 16.75 10.17 6.00
C SER A 82 16.65 11.08 4.78
N ILE A 83 15.49 11.68 4.56
CA ILE A 83 15.25 12.64 3.47
C ILE A 83 16.00 13.95 3.70
N ALA A 84 15.99 14.47 4.93
CA ALA A 84 16.62 15.74 5.28
C ALA A 84 18.13 15.76 5.03
N SER A 85 18.79 14.60 5.02
CA SER A 85 20.23 14.48 4.74
C SER A 85 20.58 14.43 3.24
N ARG A 86 19.59 14.46 2.33
CA ARG A 86 19.81 14.36 0.88
C ARG A 86 20.08 15.73 0.26
N PRO A 87 20.96 15.81 -0.75
CA PRO A 87 21.23 17.07 -1.48
C PRO A 87 19.97 17.64 -2.17
N GLN A 88 19.09 16.76 -2.63
CA GLN A 88 17.81 17.09 -3.25
C GLN A 88 16.72 16.26 -2.57
N PRO A 89 16.17 16.74 -1.45
CA PRO A 89 15.19 15.99 -0.70
C PRO A 89 13.87 15.89 -1.47
N PRO A 90 13.29 14.68 -1.62
CA PRO A 90 11.92 14.53 -2.14
C PRO A 90 10.93 15.14 -1.15
N ALA A 91 9.77 15.57 -1.67
CA ALA A 91 8.70 16.05 -0.83
C ALA A 91 8.05 14.87 -0.09
N LEU A 92 8.09 14.88 1.25
CA LEU A 92 7.44 13.87 2.09
C LEU A 92 5.98 14.24 2.32
N GLY A 93 5.09 13.24 2.23
CA GLY A 93 3.68 13.37 2.54
C GLY A 93 3.12 12.13 3.23
N ALA A 94 1.88 12.21 3.69
CA ALA A 94 1.20 11.11 4.34
C ALA A 94 -0.20 10.87 3.76
N ILE A 95 -0.56 9.61 3.58
CA ILE A 95 -1.92 9.17 3.31
C ILE A 95 -2.44 8.52 4.58
N ILE A 96 -3.46 9.12 5.20
CA ILE A 96 -4.08 8.60 6.41
C ILE A 96 -5.12 7.57 6.00
N VAL A 97 -4.85 6.33 6.31
CA VAL A 97 -5.64 5.17 5.89
C VAL A 97 -6.40 4.53 7.06
N ASP A 98 -7.49 3.81 6.75
CA ASP A 98 -8.30 3.05 7.71
C ASP A 98 -8.82 3.89 8.90
N GLN A 99 -9.16 5.15 8.65
CA GLN A 99 -9.87 5.99 9.60
C GLN A 99 -11.34 6.14 9.17
N ARG A 100 -12.27 5.81 10.08
CA ARG A 100 -13.73 5.91 9.81
C ARG A 100 -14.23 7.35 9.72
N SER A 101 -13.54 8.28 10.37
CA SER A 101 -13.89 9.69 10.38
C SER A 101 -12.68 10.55 10.03
N ARG A 102 -12.96 11.75 9.50
CA ARG A 102 -11.90 12.70 9.17
C ARG A 102 -11.06 13.02 10.41
N PRO A 103 -9.74 12.87 10.36
CA PRO A 103 -8.86 13.24 11.46
C PRO A 103 -8.92 14.74 11.73
N ALA A 104 -9.14 15.12 12.98
CA ALA A 104 -9.14 16.54 13.36
C ALA A 104 -7.73 17.15 13.36
N ARG A 105 -6.73 16.33 13.66
CA ARG A 105 -5.32 16.73 13.70
C ARG A 105 -4.43 15.55 13.42
N ILE A 106 -3.32 15.83 12.75
CA ILE A 106 -2.27 14.84 12.51
C ILE A 106 -1.03 15.30 13.28
N ASP A 107 -0.81 14.72 14.47
CA ASP A 107 0.42 14.97 15.22
C ASP A 107 1.49 13.96 14.78
N ARG A 108 2.52 14.45 14.13
CA ARG A 108 3.54 13.64 13.47
C ARG A 108 4.95 13.96 13.93
N GLY A 109 5.16 15.17 14.44
CA GLY A 109 6.48 15.69 14.76
C GLY A 109 7.42 15.83 13.55
N VAL A 110 6.86 15.80 12.30
CA VAL A 110 7.64 15.96 11.06
C VAL A 110 6.86 16.84 10.05
N PRO A 111 7.57 17.71 9.29
CA PRO A 111 6.96 18.47 8.21
C PRO A 111 6.58 17.56 7.04
N LEU A 112 5.39 17.77 6.45
CA LEU A 112 4.91 17.06 5.28
C LEU A 112 4.85 18.02 4.08
N ALA A 113 5.97 18.24 3.45
CA ALA A 113 6.10 19.16 2.32
C ALA A 113 5.23 18.77 1.11
N ALA A 114 4.97 17.47 0.92
CA ALA A 114 4.03 16.99 -0.10
C ALA A 114 2.57 17.01 0.36
N GLY A 115 2.32 17.39 1.62
CA GLY A 115 0.97 17.48 2.18
C GLY A 115 0.52 16.21 2.91
N ALA A 116 -0.72 16.24 3.38
CA ALA A 116 -1.37 15.11 4.02
C ALA A 116 -2.80 14.94 3.50
N TRP A 117 -3.20 13.70 3.30
CA TRP A 117 -4.51 13.32 2.78
C TRP A 117 -5.17 12.25 3.63
N TRP A 118 -6.47 12.27 3.69
CA TRP A 118 -7.27 11.21 4.27
C TRP A 118 -7.90 10.37 3.18
N ASP A 119 -7.68 9.06 3.26
CA ASP A 119 -8.29 8.06 2.39
C ASP A 119 -9.71 7.72 2.88
N SER A 120 -10.66 8.61 2.64
CA SER A 120 -12.06 8.43 3.05
C SER A 120 -12.78 7.35 2.25
N SER A 121 -12.31 7.07 1.03
CA SER A 121 -12.91 6.14 0.08
C SER A 121 -12.20 4.79 0.01
N GLN A 122 -11.27 4.53 0.92
CA GLN A 122 -10.47 3.30 1.00
C GLN A 122 -9.72 2.95 -0.30
N VAL A 123 -9.29 3.97 -1.05
CA VAL A 123 -8.54 3.82 -2.30
C VAL A 123 -7.28 2.97 -2.11
N TRP A 124 -6.54 3.21 -1.02
CA TRP A 124 -5.34 2.47 -0.67
C TRP A 124 -5.62 0.96 -0.50
N ARG A 125 -6.74 0.60 0.14
CA ARG A 125 -7.14 -0.79 0.35
C ARG A 125 -7.76 -1.40 -0.89
N ASP A 126 -8.76 -0.73 -1.48
CA ASP A 126 -9.64 -1.35 -2.46
C ASP A 126 -9.12 -1.17 -3.90
N ALA A 127 -8.61 0.01 -4.23
CA ALA A 127 -8.09 0.27 -5.57
C ALA A 127 -6.60 -0.11 -5.72
N TRP A 128 -5.78 0.11 -4.68
CA TRP A 128 -4.35 -0.22 -4.71
C TRP A 128 -4.03 -1.61 -4.16
N GLY A 129 -5.01 -2.31 -3.60
CA GLY A 129 -4.86 -3.67 -3.06
C GLY A 129 -3.98 -3.77 -1.82
N ARG A 130 -3.69 -2.65 -1.14
CA ARG A 130 -2.72 -2.60 -0.04
C ARG A 130 -3.35 -2.99 1.29
N ARG A 131 -2.53 -3.55 2.20
CA ARG A 131 -2.98 -4.05 3.51
C ARG A 131 -2.03 -3.74 4.66
N VAL A 132 -0.79 -3.36 4.37
CA VAL A 132 0.27 -3.16 5.36
C VAL A 132 0.51 -1.67 5.57
N TYR A 133 0.32 -1.18 6.80
CA TYR A 133 0.59 0.22 7.13
C TYR A 133 2.09 0.52 7.16
N GLY A 134 2.45 1.76 6.84
CA GLY A 134 3.84 2.22 6.83
C GLY A 134 4.55 1.99 5.49
N GLU A 135 3.84 1.53 4.46
CA GLU A 135 4.38 1.48 3.10
C GLU A 135 4.69 2.86 2.59
N THR A 136 5.81 2.98 1.87
CA THR A 136 6.25 4.24 1.25
C THR A 136 6.13 4.12 -0.26
N PHE A 137 5.34 5.00 -0.86
CA PHE A 137 5.14 5.12 -2.30
C PHE A 137 5.95 6.28 -2.84
N ARG A 138 6.76 6.04 -3.84
CA ARG A 138 7.53 7.06 -4.54
C ARG A 138 6.85 7.37 -5.86
N PHE A 139 6.53 8.64 -6.08
CA PHE A 139 5.95 9.13 -7.32
C PHE A 139 6.85 10.18 -7.95
N ASP A 140 6.92 10.19 -9.29
CA ASP A 140 7.57 11.27 -10.02
C ASP A 140 6.74 12.57 -10.00
N ALA A 141 7.28 13.63 -10.58
CA ALA A 141 6.60 14.92 -10.66
C ALA A 141 5.26 14.86 -11.42
N ARG A 142 5.08 13.84 -12.27
CA ARG A 142 3.84 13.61 -13.05
C ARG A 142 2.85 12.69 -12.32
N GLY A 143 3.17 12.25 -11.11
CA GLY A 143 2.35 11.35 -10.33
C GLY A 143 2.44 9.87 -10.73
N ARG A 144 3.41 9.46 -11.57
CA ARG A 144 3.60 8.04 -11.89
C ARG A 144 4.33 7.36 -10.74
N LEU A 145 3.88 6.16 -10.37
CA LEU A 145 4.55 5.35 -9.36
C LEU A 145 5.94 4.93 -9.87
N LEU A 146 6.96 5.24 -9.09
CA LEU A 146 8.34 4.80 -9.32
C LEU A 146 8.65 3.51 -8.55
N SER A 147 8.21 3.44 -7.29
CA SER A 147 8.38 2.25 -6.45
C SER A 147 7.43 2.28 -5.26
N ALA A 148 7.12 1.10 -4.72
CA ALA A 148 6.51 0.92 -3.43
C ALA A 148 7.47 0.14 -2.53
N THR A 149 7.77 0.68 -1.35
CA THR A 149 8.70 0.08 -0.39
C THR A 149 7.93 -0.40 0.84
N PRO A 150 8.13 -1.65 1.29
CA PRO A 150 7.46 -2.18 2.47
C PRO A 150 7.75 -1.36 3.74
N ALA A 151 6.83 -1.47 4.70
CA ALA A 151 6.98 -0.85 6.02
C ALA A 151 8.29 -1.27 6.71
N GLY A 152 8.95 -0.31 7.37
CA GLY A 152 10.21 -0.53 8.08
C GLY A 152 11.45 -0.53 7.21
N THR A 153 11.31 -0.51 5.89
CA THR A 153 12.41 -0.37 4.94
C THR A 153 12.52 1.08 4.48
N LEU A 154 13.69 1.66 4.56
CA LEU A 154 13.94 2.99 3.98
C LEU A 154 14.21 2.81 2.48
N PRO A 155 13.55 3.61 1.62
CA PRO A 155 13.83 3.56 0.19
C PRO A 155 15.28 3.94 -0.10
N ASP A 156 15.98 3.13 -0.90
CA ASP A 156 17.36 3.37 -1.27
C ASP A 156 17.55 4.70 -2.00
N SER A 157 18.66 5.36 -1.70
CA SER A 157 19.07 6.60 -2.37
C SER A 157 19.57 6.37 -3.81
N THR A 158 19.87 5.12 -4.14
CA THR A 158 20.27 4.73 -5.49
C THR A 158 19.05 4.67 -6.39
N GLY A 159 18.93 5.68 -7.27
CA GLY A 159 17.97 5.66 -8.36
C GLY A 159 18.10 4.33 -9.10
N SER A 160 16.99 3.59 -9.14
CA SER A 160 16.88 2.39 -9.96
C SER A 160 17.20 2.77 -11.41
N ARG A 161 18.41 2.47 -11.84
CA ARG A 161 18.72 2.40 -13.27
C ARG A 161 18.06 1.11 -13.75
N MET A 162 16.93 1.23 -14.42
CA MET A 162 16.49 0.27 -15.40
C MET A 162 16.88 0.80 -16.77
#